data_2dc95f87751dcbdd8f6acf7db4f9de96
#
_entry.id   2dc95f87751dcbdd8f6acf7db4f9de96
#
_cell.length_a   1.000
_cell.length_b   1.000
_cell.length_c   1.000
_cell.angle_alpha   90.00
_cell.angle_beta   90.00
_cell.angle_gamma   90.00
#
_symmetry.space_group_name_H-M   'P 1'
#
loop_
_entity.id
_entity.type
_entity.pdbx_description
1 polymer ?
#
loop_
_entity_poly.entity_id
_entity_poly.type
_entity_poly.pdbx_seq_one_letter_code
_entity_poly.pdbx_strand_id
1 'polypeptide(L)'
;MQLKENGQKSLKQNNINKRFVYLISPNKIKGNEFYIDLEQVLNSKKVSFFQLRLKNETNRNMISIGKRIKKICKKYKVKFIINDNPIIAKKLNADGCHLGQNDMNILKAKKILKNKIIGVTCHNSLKLVQKAINDKVSYIALGAFYSTKTKKVKYKASIKILNLAKKITNIPIVAIGGIKLGNYKKLLLNKANFLAISSYIWNNKKYKPLKAILKLK
;
A
#
# COMPACT_ATOMS: atom_id res chain seq x y z
N MET A 1 -55.51 12.28 18.92
CA MET A 1 -54.64 11.99 20.07
C MET A 1 -53.35 11.36 19.58
N GLN A 2 -52.26 12.07 19.73
CA GLN A 2 -50.83 11.72 19.67
C GLN A 2 -50.34 10.88 18.47
N LEU A 3 -49.64 11.45 17.47
CA LEU A 3 -48.24 11.99 17.46
C LEU A 3 -47.21 11.06 18.12
N LYS A 4 -46.31 10.58 17.32
CA LYS A 4 -44.85 10.39 17.59
C LYS A 4 -44.31 9.42 16.57
N GLU A 5 -43.14 9.44 15.98
CA GLU A 5 -41.97 10.25 16.21
C GLU A 5 -41.01 10.08 15.04
N ASN A 6 -40.27 11.11 14.80
CA ASN A 6 -39.08 11.21 13.99
C ASN A 6 -38.10 10.04 14.17
N GLY A 7 -37.90 9.27 13.13
CA GLY A 7 -36.75 8.36 13.02
C GLY A 7 -35.61 9.05 12.23
N GLN A 8 -34.80 9.86 12.91
CA GLN A 8 -33.51 10.29 12.40
C GLN A 8 -32.65 9.04 12.15
N LYS A 9 -32.56 8.62 10.88
CA LYS A 9 -31.51 7.67 10.46
C LYS A 9 -30.15 8.34 10.63
N SER A 10 -29.51 8.08 11.77
CA SER A 10 -28.12 8.42 12.00
C SER A 10 -27.29 7.84 10.83
N LEU A 11 -26.66 8.71 10.05
CA LEU A 11 -25.63 8.36 9.11
C LEU A 11 -24.55 7.59 9.87
N LYS A 12 -24.50 6.28 9.71
CA LYS A 12 -23.39 5.46 10.18
C LYS A 12 -22.14 6.05 9.58
N GLN A 13 -21.36 6.78 10.36
CA GLN A 13 -20.00 7.16 10.03
C GLN A 13 -19.26 5.87 9.70
N ASN A 14 -18.97 5.67 8.40
CA ASN A 14 -18.09 4.61 7.97
C ASN A 14 -16.78 4.78 8.72
N ASN A 15 -16.48 3.88 9.66
CA ASN A 15 -15.22 3.81 10.39
C ASN A 15 -14.12 3.59 9.35
N ILE A 16 -13.59 4.69 8.80
CA ILE A 16 -12.40 4.65 7.96
C ILE A 16 -11.29 4.09 8.86
N ASN A 17 -10.77 2.94 8.50
CA ASN A 17 -9.69 2.29 9.23
C ASN A 17 -8.59 3.33 9.49
N LYS A 18 -8.31 3.65 10.75
CA LYS A 18 -7.31 4.65 11.15
C LYS A 18 -5.94 4.40 10.51
N ARG A 19 -5.65 3.15 10.10
CA ARG A 19 -4.41 2.73 9.45
C ARG A 19 -4.64 2.38 7.97
N PHE A 20 -4.97 3.35 7.15
CA PHE A 20 -5.25 3.14 5.72
C PHE A 20 -4.04 3.38 4.79
N VAL A 21 -2.89 3.78 5.33
CA VAL A 21 -1.72 4.05 4.51
C VAL A 21 -0.89 2.80 4.28
N TYR A 22 -0.64 2.50 3.02
CA TYR A 22 0.35 1.58 2.53
C TYR A 22 1.55 2.41 2.07
N LEU A 23 2.57 2.54 2.91
CA LEU A 23 3.71 3.41 2.66
C LEU A 23 4.76 2.68 1.81
N ILE A 24 5.17 3.30 0.70
CA ILE A 24 6.25 2.78 -0.15
C ILE A 24 7.50 3.64 0.08
N SER A 25 8.67 3.01 0.21
CA SER A 25 9.94 3.72 0.36
C SER A 25 10.23 4.70 -0.79
N PRO A 26 11.10 5.69 -0.63
CA PRO A 26 11.67 6.40 -1.77
C PRO A 26 12.48 5.42 -2.63
N ASN A 27 12.78 5.80 -3.88
CA ASN A 27 13.54 4.96 -4.82
C ASN A 27 15.00 4.73 -4.38
N LYS A 28 15.56 5.64 -3.59
CA LYS A 28 16.90 5.56 -2.99
C LYS A 28 16.80 5.98 -1.54
N ILE A 29 17.52 5.29 -0.67
CA ILE A 29 17.65 5.60 0.75
C ILE A 29 19.08 6.05 0.98
N LYS A 30 19.24 7.28 1.48
CA LYS A 30 20.54 7.88 1.80
C LYS A 30 20.57 8.32 3.25
N GLY A 31 21.68 8.06 3.92
CA GLY A 31 21.95 8.54 5.27
C GLY A 31 21.01 8.03 6.36
N ASN A 32 21.21 8.55 7.55
CA ASN A 32 20.43 8.15 8.75
C ASN A 32 19.09 8.88 8.87
N GLU A 33 18.96 10.05 8.25
CA GLU A 33 17.76 10.89 8.33
C GLU A 33 16.50 10.15 7.88
N PHE A 34 16.61 9.34 6.81
CA PHE A 34 15.49 8.51 6.36
C PHE A 34 14.93 7.60 7.47
N TYR A 35 15.79 7.01 8.28
CA TYR A 35 15.33 6.06 9.33
C TYR A 35 14.69 6.81 10.50
N ILE A 36 15.16 8.02 10.81
CA ILE A 36 14.54 8.90 11.81
C ILE A 36 13.15 9.31 11.33
N ASP A 37 13.05 9.78 10.09
CA ASP A 37 11.76 10.13 9.47
C ASP A 37 10.82 8.92 9.41
N LEU A 38 11.33 7.74 9.06
CA LEU A 38 10.54 6.50 9.03
C LEU A 38 9.96 6.18 10.40
N GLU A 39 10.76 6.25 11.47
CA GLU A 39 10.27 6.01 12.83
C GLU A 39 9.15 6.98 13.20
N GLN A 40 9.34 8.28 12.94
CA GLN A 40 8.32 9.29 13.21
C GLN A 40 7.03 9.04 12.42
N VAL A 41 7.15 8.71 11.13
CA VAL A 41 6.02 8.41 10.26
C VAL A 41 5.27 7.16 10.73
N LEU A 42 5.96 6.09 11.11
CA LEU A 42 5.30 4.87 11.60
C LEU A 42 4.66 5.07 12.97
N ASN A 43 5.26 5.90 13.83
CA ASN A 43 4.68 6.27 15.14
C ASN A 43 3.35 7.04 15.01
N SER A 44 3.06 7.67 13.87
CA SER A 44 1.77 8.33 13.59
C SER A 44 0.56 7.39 13.66
N LYS A 45 0.78 6.07 13.71
CA LYS A 45 -0.23 5.00 13.73
C LYS A 45 -1.19 5.01 12.51
N LYS A 46 -0.80 5.67 11.40
CA LYS A 46 -1.59 5.72 10.15
C LYS A 46 -1.18 4.65 9.14
N VAL A 47 0.01 4.04 9.33
CA VAL A 47 0.60 3.09 8.40
C VAL A 47 0.28 1.66 8.79
N SER A 48 -0.29 0.88 7.86
CA SER A 48 -0.50 -0.58 8.01
C SER A 48 0.64 -1.39 7.41
N PHE A 49 1.15 -0.94 6.26
CA PHE A 49 2.18 -1.63 5.50
C PHE A 49 3.31 -0.67 5.13
N PHE A 50 4.53 -1.16 5.19
CA PHE A 50 5.69 -0.50 4.61
C PHE A 50 6.32 -1.40 3.55
N GLN A 51 6.35 -0.93 2.30
CA GLN A 51 6.99 -1.64 1.19
C GLN A 51 8.37 -1.07 0.91
N LEU A 52 9.41 -1.90 1.01
CA LEU A 52 10.75 -1.55 0.57
C LEU A 52 10.85 -1.76 -0.94
N ARG A 53 11.00 -0.65 -1.68
CA ARG A 53 11.12 -0.60 -3.13
C ARG A 53 12.29 0.29 -3.53
N LEU A 54 13.44 -0.32 -3.72
CA LEU A 54 14.66 0.36 -4.18
C LEU A 54 14.88 0.06 -5.67
N LYS A 55 15.32 1.06 -6.40
CA LYS A 55 15.70 0.90 -7.80
C LYS A 55 17.23 0.82 -7.89
N ASN A 56 17.70 -0.09 -8.75
CA ASN A 56 19.14 -0.23 -9.06
C ASN A 56 20.04 -0.48 -7.83
N GLU A 57 19.49 -1.14 -6.80
CA GLU A 57 20.25 -1.57 -5.64
C GLU A 57 20.67 -3.02 -5.76
N THR A 58 21.87 -3.33 -5.26
CA THR A 58 22.34 -4.70 -5.15
C THR A 58 21.54 -5.47 -4.10
N ASN A 59 21.44 -6.79 -4.27
CA ASN A 59 20.77 -7.65 -3.28
C ASN A 59 21.41 -7.51 -1.89
N ARG A 60 22.75 -7.34 -1.81
CA ARG A 60 23.48 -7.15 -0.55
C ARG A 60 23.03 -5.87 0.17
N ASN A 61 22.98 -4.75 -0.55
CA ASN A 61 22.53 -3.47 0.01
C ASN A 61 21.05 -3.52 0.39
N MET A 62 20.20 -4.11 -0.46
CA MET A 62 18.77 -4.28 -0.16
C MET A 62 18.54 -5.08 1.13
N ILE A 63 19.34 -6.14 1.36
CA ILE A 63 19.26 -6.93 2.59
C ILE A 63 19.73 -6.12 3.80
N SER A 64 20.83 -5.39 3.68
CA SER A 64 21.36 -4.55 4.77
C SER A 64 20.34 -3.50 5.21
N ILE A 65 19.81 -2.72 4.25
CA ILE A 65 18.78 -1.71 4.47
C ILE A 65 17.50 -2.35 5.03
N GLY A 66 17.10 -3.47 4.44
CA GLY A 66 15.88 -4.19 4.83
C GLY A 66 15.93 -4.72 6.26
N LYS A 67 17.07 -5.18 6.75
CA LYS A 67 17.25 -5.61 8.16
C LYS A 67 16.94 -4.47 9.14
N ARG A 68 17.44 -3.26 8.87
CA ARG A 68 17.21 -2.09 9.72
C ARG A 68 15.74 -1.67 9.68
N ILE A 69 15.16 -1.57 8.48
CA ILE A 69 13.74 -1.20 8.30
C ILE A 69 12.82 -2.21 8.95
N LYS A 70 13.11 -3.52 8.84
CA LYS A 70 12.30 -4.55 9.49
C LYS A 70 12.24 -4.37 11.02
N LYS A 71 13.36 -4.03 11.67
CA LYS A 71 13.38 -3.74 13.12
C LYS A 71 12.43 -2.58 13.44
N ILE A 72 12.47 -1.51 12.65
CA ILE A 72 11.59 -0.35 12.83
C ILE A 72 10.12 -0.74 12.61
N CYS A 73 9.81 -1.45 11.52
CA CYS A 73 8.44 -1.90 11.25
C CYS A 73 7.89 -2.78 12.39
N LYS A 74 8.71 -3.70 12.94
CA LYS A 74 8.32 -4.54 14.07
C LYS A 74 7.99 -3.70 15.31
N LYS A 75 8.82 -2.72 15.65
CA LYS A 75 8.61 -1.79 16.80
C LYS A 75 7.24 -1.11 16.73
N TYR A 76 6.81 -0.67 15.55
CA TYR A 76 5.54 0.04 15.34
C TYR A 76 4.39 -0.85 14.88
N LYS A 77 4.55 -2.18 14.87
CA LYS A 77 3.54 -3.16 14.43
C LYS A 77 3.02 -2.88 13.00
N VAL A 78 3.93 -2.51 12.10
CA VAL A 78 3.68 -2.27 10.67
C VAL A 78 4.17 -3.48 9.88
N LYS A 79 3.37 -3.97 8.92
CA LYS A 79 3.74 -5.10 8.06
C LYS A 79 4.82 -4.70 7.07
N PHE A 80 5.94 -5.42 7.08
CA PHE A 80 7.08 -5.17 6.20
C PHE A 80 7.00 -6.01 4.93
N ILE A 81 6.92 -5.36 3.78
CA ILE A 81 6.73 -5.96 2.46
C ILE A 81 7.95 -5.66 1.57
N ILE A 82 8.42 -6.66 0.84
CA ILE A 82 9.47 -6.50 -0.18
C ILE A 82 8.84 -6.38 -1.56
N ASN A 83 9.32 -5.46 -2.37
CA ASN A 83 8.87 -5.30 -3.75
C ASN A 83 9.55 -6.31 -4.67
N ASP A 84 8.81 -6.98 -5.55
CA ASP A 84 9.20 -7.82 -6.69
C ASP A 84 10.00 -9.10 -6.37
N ASN A 85 10.67 -9.20 -5.21
CA ASN A 85 11.64 -10.27 -4.96
C ASN A 85 11.29 -11.15 -3.74
N PRO A 86 10.60 -12.31 -3.96
CA PRO A 86 10.25 -13.26 -2.89
C PRO A 86 11.47 -13.89 -2.20
N ILE A 87 12.61 -14.03 -2.90
CA ILE A 87 13.83 -14.62 -2.32
C ILE A 87 14.40 -13.67 -1.25
N ILE A 88 14.47 -12.37 -1.56
CA ILE A 88 14.90 -11.35 -0.57
C ILE A 88 13.88 -11.25 0.57
N ALA A 89 12.59 -11.32 0.27
CA ALA A 89 11.55 -11.33 1.30
C ALA A 89 11.73 -12.51 2.28
N LYS A 90 12.06 -13.71 1.77
CA LYS A 90 12.39 -14.88 2.58
C LYS A 90 13.67 -14.65 3.40
N LYS A 91 14.76 -14.19 2.78
CA LYS A 91 16.05 -13.92 3.48
C LYS A 91 15.91 -12.90 4.62
N LEU A 92 15.07 -11.89 4.42
CA LEU A 92 14.76 -10.87 5.43
C LEU A 92 13.72 -11.35 6.45
N ASN A 93 13.10 -12.51 6.24
CA ASN A 93 11.90 -12.93 6.95
C ASN A 93 10.88 -11.79 7.03
N ALA A 94 10.62 -11.12 5.90
CA ALA A 94 9.61 -10.07 5.77
C ALA A 94 8.20 -10.65 6.00
N ASP A 95 7.21 -9.77 6.27
CA ASP A 95 5.82 -10.20 6.38
C ASP A 95 5.25 -10.64 5.03
N GLY A 96 5.82 -10.19 3.91
CA GLY A 96 5.37 -10.58 2.58
C GLY A 96 6.15 -9.96 1.43
N CYS A 97 5.58 -10.15 0.23
CA CYS A 97 6.11 -9.60 -1.02
C CYS A 97 4.97 -9.03 -1.87
N HIS A 98 5.26 -7.96 -2.61
CA HIS A 98 4.37 -7.40 -3.63
C HIS A 98 4.93 -7.69 -5.03
N LEU A 99 4.11 -8.23 -5.93
CA LEU A 99 4.49 -8.63 -7.28
C LEU A 99 3.78 -7.80 -8.33
N GLY A 100 4.52 -7.38 -9.34
CA GLY A 100 3.97 -6.88 -10.59
C GLY A 100 3.66 -8.03 -11.56
N GLN A 101 3.17 -7.71 -12.76
CA GLN A 101 2.75 -8.72 -13.74
C GLN A 101 3.93 -9.42 -14.45
N ASN A 102 5.10 -8.79 -14.46
CA ASN A 102 6.31 -9.32 -15.10
C ASN A 102 7.29 -9.92 -14.09
N ASP A 103 6.92 -9.97 -12.81
CA ASP A 103 7.76 -10.51 -11.76
C ASP A 103 7.55 -12.02 -11.62
N MET A 104 8.11 -12.61 -10.56
CA MET A 104 7.96 -14.03 -10.30
C MET A 104 6.48 -14.43 -10.23
N ASN A 105 6.14 -15.54 -10.86
CA ASN A 105 4.80 -16.12 -10.83
C ASN A 105 4.32 -16.31 -9.39
N ILE A 106 3.03 -16.01 -9.12
CA ILE A 106 2.42 -16.05 -7.78
C ILE A 106 2.55 -17.43 -7.12
N LEU A 107 2.34 -18.52 -7.87
CA LEU A 107 2.43 -19.89 -7.32
C LEU A 107 3.88 -20.23 -6.90
N LYS A 108 4.88 -19.81 -7.69
CA LYS A 108 6.29 -19.94 -7.30
C LYS A 108 6.62 -19.11 -6.07
N ALA A 109 6.14 -17.87 -6.00
CA ALA A 109 6.32 -17.02 -4.84
C ALA A 109 5.68 -17.61 -3.56
N LYS A 110 4.50 -18.23 -3.67
CA LYS A 110 3.84 -18.94 -2.57
C LYS A 110 4.65 -20.12 -2.05
N LYS A 111 5.25 -20.91 -2.94
CA LYS A 111 6.16 -22.02 -2.52
C LYS A 111 7.34 -21.49 -1.70
N ILE A 112 7.91 -20.34 -2.07
CA ILE A 112 9.05 -19.72 -1.36
C ILE A 112 8.61 -19.11 -0.02
N LEU A 113 7.51 -18.38 0.00
CA LEU A 113 7.06 -17.56 1.12
C LEU A 113 6.06 -18.27 2.05
N LYS A 114 5.51 -19.40 1.62
CA LYS A 114 4.51 -20.19 2.39
C LYS A 114 3.33 -19.28 2.81
N ASN A 115 3.09 -19.14 4.11
CA ASN A 115 1.96 -18.41 4.69
C ASN A 115 2.18 -16.88 4.78
N LYS A 116 3.15 -16.32 4.06
CA LYS A 116 3.40 -14.88 4.05
C LYS A 116 2.43 -14.14 3.13
N ILE A 117 2.31 -12.84 3.36
CA ILE A 117 1.48 -11.94 2.56
C ILE A 117 2.02 -11.88 1.13
N ILE A 118 1.16 -12.11 0.15
CA ILE A 118 1.46 -11.88 -1.28
C ILE A 118 0.42 -10.92 -1.83
N GLY A 119 0.89 -9.76 -2.27
CA GLY A 119 0.07 -8.79 -3.00
C GLY A 119 0.44 -8.77 -4.47
N VAL A 120 -0.52 -8.39 -5.33
CA VAL A 120 -0.27 -8.31 -6.78
C VAL A 120 -0.87 -7.05 -7.39
N THR A 121 -0.16 -6.47 -8.36
CA THR A 121 -0.64 -5.35 -9.17
C THR A 121 -1.61 -5.85 -10.24
N CYS A 122 -2.85 -5.31 -10.26
CA CYS A 122 -3.88 -5.63 -11.25
C CYS A 122 -4.18 -4.46 -12.21
N HIS A 123 -3.45 -3.35 -12.12
CA HIS A 123 -3.62 -2.16 -12.98
C HIS A 123 -5.07 -1.66 -13.00
N ASN A 124 -5.70 -1.59 -14.19
CA ASN A 124 -7.11 -1.25 -14.40
C ASN A 124 -7.84 -2.43 -15.07
N SER A 125 -7.63 -3.66 -14.58
CA SER A 125 -8.07 -4.88 -15.26
C SER A 125 -8.81 -5.83 -14.33
N LEU A 126 -10.11 -6.05 -14.58
CA LEU A 126 -10.90 -7.06 -13.89
C LEU A 126 -10.42 -8.48 -14.21
N LYS A 127 -9.88 -8.73 -15.41
CA LYS A 127 -9.27 -10.03 -15.76
C LYS A 127 -8.10 -10.36 -14.83
N LEU A 128 -7.25 -9.37 -14.52
CA LEU A 128 -6.15 -9.56 -13.56
C LEU A 128 -6.66 -9.71 -12.12
N VAL A 129 -7.74 -9.01 -11.76
CA VAL A 129 -8.40 -9.19 -10.46
C VAL A 129 -8.93 -10.62 -10.34
N GLN A 130 -9.63 -11.13 -11.35
CA GLN A 130 -10.13 -12.51 -11.34
C GLN A 130 -9.00 -13.55 -11.22
N LYS A 131 -7.90 -13.36 -11.96
CA LYS A 131 -6.72 -14.20 -11.81
C LYS A 131 -6.14 -14.15 -10.39
N ALA A 132 -6.06 -12.96 -9.78
CA ALA A 132 -5.57 -12.80 -8.42
C ALA A 132 -6.49 -13.49 -7.38
N ILE A 133 -7.81 -13.51 -7.60
CA ILE A 133 -8.78 -14.26 -6.80
C ILE A 133 -8.48 -15.76 -6.88
N ASN A 134 -8.36 -16.29 -8.08
CA ASN A 134 -8.06 -17.72 -8.32
C ASN A 134 -6.71 -18.12 -7.70
N ASP A 135 -5.73 -17.23 -7.78
CA ASP A 135 -4.42 -17.41 -7.18
C ASP A 135 -4.43 -17.18 -5.65
N LYS A 136 -5.57 -16.86 -5.03
CA LYS A 136 -5.75 -16.64 -3.57
C LYS A 136 -4.67 -15.71 -2.99
N VAL A 137 -4.48 -14.51 -3.58
CA VAL A 137 -3.54 -13.52 -3.07
C VAL A 137 -4.08 -12.80 -1.83
N SER A 138 -3.21 -12.20 -1.02
CA SER A 138 -3.59 -11.52 0.22
C SER A 138 -4.19 -10.14 0.00
N TYR A 139 -3.80 -9.43 -1.06
CA TYR A 139 -4.36 -8.16 -1.50
C TYR A 139 -4.05 -7.89 -2.98
N ILE A 140 -4.85 -7.04 -3.59
CA ILE A 140 -4.65 -6.55 -4.96
C ILE A 140 -4.35 -5.06 -4.97
N ALA A 141 -3.50 -4.60 -5.92
CA ALA A 141 -3.24 -3.17 -6.13
C ALA A 141 -3.80 -2.72 -7.48
N LEU A 142 -4.67 -1.71 -7.44
CA LEU A 142 -5.27 -1.08 -8.62
C LEU A 142 -4.71 0.33 -8.82
N GLY A 143 -4.43 0.72 -10.05
CA GLY A 143 -3.84 2.02 -10.40
C GLY A 143 -3.08 1.98 -11.74
N ALA A 144 -2.49 3.11 -12.20
CA ALA A 144 -2.35 4.35 -11.42
C ALA A 144 -3.60 5.22 -11.57
N PHE A 145 -4.10 5.75 -10.45
CA PHE A 145 -5.28 6.62 -10.47
C PHE A 145 -4.95 8.05 -10.89
N TYR A 146 -3.76 8.52 -10.56
CA TYR A 146 -3.30 9.88 -10.87
C TYR A 146 -1.88 9.86 -11.43
N SER A 147 -1.49 10.92 -12.14
CA SER A 147 -0.13 11.08 -12.66
C SER A 147 0.91 11.03 -11.54
N THR A 148 2.04 10.36 -11.80
CA THR A 148 3.13 10.21 -10.83
C THR A 148 4.48 10.27 -11.53
N LYS A 149 5.47 10.86 -10.83
CA LYS A 149 6.87 10.89 -11.27
C LYS A 149 7.68 9.69 -10.79
N THR A 150 7.12 8.86 -9.90
CA THR A 150 7.85 7.73 -9.28
C THR A 150 8.04 6.54 -10.21
N LYS A 151 7.11 6.33 -11.15
CA LYS A 151 7.16 5.28 -12.18
C LYS A 151 6.47 5.79 -13.44
N LYS A 152 7.01 5.46 -14.63
CA LYS A 152 6.32 5.72 -15.90
C LYS A 152 4.97 4.98 -15.92
N VAL A 153 3.88 5.72 -16.02
CA VAL A 153 2.52 5.17 -15.97
C VAL A 153 2.16 4.63 -17.35
N LYS A 154 2.04 3.31 -17.46
CA LYS A 154 1.55 2.63 -18.67
C LYS A 154 0.02 2.49 -18.68
N TYR A 155 -0.60 2.37 -17.49
CA TYR A 155 -2.04 2.12 -17.33
C TYR A 155 -2.65 3.18 -16.41
N LYS A 156 -3.69 3.84 -16.91
CA LYS A 156 -4.51 4.78 -16.12
C LYS A 156 -5.74 4.04 -15.59
N ALA A 157 -5.95 4.08 -14.28
CA ALA A 157 -7.13 3.47 -13.67
C ALA A 157 -8.24 4.49 -13.49
N SER A 158 -9.47 4.09 -13.75
CA SER A 158 -10.66 4.85 -13.40
C SER A 158 -11.16 4.45 -12.01
N ILE A 159 -11.84 5.38 -11.31
CA ILE A 159 -12.41 5.08 -9.99
C ILE A 159 -13.45 3.95 -10.06
N LYS A 160 -14.12 3.78 -11.20
CA LYS A 160 -15.09 2.70 -11.43
C LYS A 160 -14.50 1.31 -11.14
N ILE A 161 -13.21 1.09 -11.42
CA ILE A 161 -12.56 -0.21 -11.20
C ILE A 161 -12.60 -0.65 -9.72
N LEU A 162 -12.54 0.29 -8.76
CA LEU A 162 -12.62 -0.03 -7.34
C LEU A 162 -13.98 -0.65 -6.97
N ASN A 163 -15.05 -0.03 -7.43
CA ASN A 163 -16.40 -0.52 -7.18
C ASN A 163 -16.67 -1.84 -7.92
N LEU A 164 -16.20 -1.98 -9.16
CA LEU A 164 -16.33 -3.22 -9.92
C LEU A 164 -15.55 -4.37 -9.28
N ALA A 165 -14.31 -4.12 -8.84
CA ALA A 165 -13.52 -5.13 -8.14
C ALA A 165 -14.21 -5.57 -6.83
N LYS A 166 -14.80 -4.63 -6.06
CA LYS A 166 -15.53 -4.95 -4.83
C LYS A 166 -16.80 -5.76 -5.03
N LYS A 167 -17.38 -5.75 -6.23
CA LYS A 167 -18.53 -6.63 -6.55
C LYS A 167 -18.12 -8.10 -6.71
N ILE A 168 -16.88 -8.37 -7.08
CA ILE A 168 -16.39 -9.72 -7.40
C ILE A 168 -15.41 -10.28 -6.37
N THR A 169 -14.94 -9.47 -5.40
CA THR A 169 -14.01 -9.97 -4.36
C THR A 169 -14.08 -9.19 -3.06
N ASN A 170 -13.84 -9.92 -1.96
CA ASN A 170 -13.58 -9.37 -0.63
C ASN A 170 -12.08 -9.16 -0.35
N ILE A 171 -11.19 -9.54 -1.26
CA ILE A 171 -9.75 -9.32 -1.10
C ILE A 171 -9.49 -7.81 -0.92
N PRO A 172 -8.65 -7.41 0.06
CA PRO A 172 -8.32 -6.02 0.29
C PRO A 172 -7.75 -5.34 -0.96
N ILE A 173 -8.23 -4.12 -1.25
CA ILE A 173 -7.81 -3.32 -2.40
C ILE A 173 -6.89 -2.20 -1.95
N VAL A 174 -5.69 -2.15 -2.53
CA VAL A 174 -4.73 -1.06 -2.41
C VAL A 174 -4.85 -0.16 -3.65
N ALA A 175 -5.25 1.10 -3.49
CA ALA A 175 -5.21 2.08 -4.57
C ALA A 175 -3.82 2.70 -4.65
N ILE A 176 -3.26 2.81 -5.87
CA ILE A 176 -1.91 3.33 -6.09
C ILE A 176 -1.86 4.35 -7.25
N GLY A 177 -0.88 5.24 -7.19
CA GLY A 177 -0.51 6.18 -8.26
C GLY A 177 -0.93 7.62 -7.99
N GLY A 178 0.05 8.50 -7.75
CA GLY A 178 -0.10 9.94 -7.62
C GLY A 178 -0.99 10.41 -6.46
N ILE A 179 -1.12 9.60 -5.42
CA ILE A 179 -2.00 9.88 -4.28
C ILE A 179 -1.35 10.95 -3.38
N LYS A 180 -2.14 11.98 -3.06
CA LYS A 180 -1.74 13.13 -2.24
C LYS A 180 -2.94 13.70 -1.48
N LEU A 181 -2.71 14.71 -0.63
CA LEU A 181 -3.73 15.33 0.22
C LEU A 181 -5.02 15.71 -0.52
N GLY A 182 -4.89 16.30 -1.73
CA GLY A 182 -6.08 16.78 -2.47
C GLY A 182 -6.90 15.68 -3.17
N ASN A 183 -6.50 14.40 -3.13
CA ASN A 183 -7.20 13.37 -3.92
C ASN A 183 -7.43 12.03 -3.21
N TYR A 184 -6.86 11.82 -2.02
CA TYR A 184 -6.87 10.51 -1.34
C TYR A 184 -8.28 10.09 -0.84
N LYS A 185 -9.08 11.04 -0.34
CA LYS A 185 -10.41 10.75 0.23
C LYS A 185 -11.34 10.10 -0.80
N LYS A 186 -11.29 10.57 -2.04
CA LYS A 186 -12.12 10.03 -3.13
C LYS A 186 -11.89 8.53 -3.35
N LEU A 187 -10.67 8.03 -3.17
CA LEU A 187 -10.36 6.61 -3.33
C LEU A 187 -10.89 5.78 -2.16
N LEU A 188 -10.79 6.27 -0.92
CA LEU A 188 -11.36 5.60 0.26
C LEU A 188 -12.88 5.52 0.19
N LEU A 189 -13.55 6.61 -0.20
CA LEU A 189 -15.00 6.64 -0.41
C LEU A 189 -15.46 5.66 -1.49
N ASN A 190 -14.59 5.35 -2.47
CA ASN A 190 -14.85 4.37 -3.52
C ASN A 190 -14.28 2.97 -3.21
N LYS A 191 -14.27 2.58 -1.95
CA LYS A 191 -13.99 1.19 -1.50
C LYS A 191 -12.52 0.75 -1.55
N ALA A 192 -11.54 1.65 -1.75
CA ALA A 192 -10.15 1.29 -1.47
C ALA A 192 -9.97 1.02 0.03
N ASN A 193 -9.33 -0.09 0.39
CA ASN A 193 -9.00 -0.42 1.78
C ASN A 193 -7.72 0.29 2.23
N PHE A 194 -6.75 0.41 1.33
CA PHE A 194 -5.46 1.05 1.60
C PHE A 194 -5.04 1.95 0.43
N LEU A 195 -4.22 2.94 0.75
CA LEU A 195 -3.65 3.89 -0.21
C LEU A 195 -2.14 3.75 -0.25
N ALA A 196 -1.59 3.35 -1.39
CA ALA A 196 -0.16 3.24 -1.60
C ALA A 196 0.44 4.61 -1.92
N ILE A 197 1.22 5.14 -1.00
CA ILE A 197 1.77 6.50 -1.03
C ILE A 197 3.30 6.44 -0.89
N SER A 198 4.02 7.19 -1.72
CA SER A 198 5.47 7.38 -1.61
C SER A 198 5.83 8.85 -1.71
N SER A 199 5.83 9.43 -2.92
CA SER A 199 6.35 10.78 -3.17
C SER A 199 5.67 11.90 -2.37
N TYR A 200 4.39 11.76 -2.04
CA TYR A 200 3.71 12.74 -1.19
C TYR A 200 4.29 12.78 0.23
N ILE A 201 4.83 11.70 0.72
CA ILE A 201 5.47 11.64 2.05
C ILE A 201 6.96 12.02 1.95
N TRP A 202 7.71 11.35 1.06
CA TRP A 202 9.17 11.45 1.04
C TRP A 202 9.73 12.63 0.22
N ASN A 203 8.99 13.08 -0.80
CA ASN A 203 9.41 14.13 -1.74
C ASN A 203 8.49 15.36 -1.67
N ASN A 204 7.87 15.60 -0.52
CA ASN A 204 6.98 16.73 -0.32
C ASN A 204 7.78 18.01 -0.13
N LYS A 205 7.58 18.99 -1.03
CA LYS A 205 8.28 20.27 -0.96
C LYS A 205 7.81 21.19 0.19
N LYS A 206 6.57 20.98 0.68
CA LYS A 206 5.93 21.84 1.68
C LYS A 206 6.02 21.30 3.11
N TYR A 207 6.08 19.97 3.27
CA TYR A 207 6.00 19.33 4.58
C TYR A 207 7.07 18.26 4.75
N LYS A 208 7.71 18.21 5.93
CA LYS A 208 8.51 17.04 6.35
C LYS A 208 7.63 15.79 6.42
N PRO A 209 8.19 14.57 6.32
CA PRO A 209 7.43 13.31 6.22
C PRO A 209 6.36 13.15 7.31
N LEU A 210 6.69 13.39 8.57
CA LEU A 210 5.73 13.33 9.68
C LEU A 210 4.55 14.29 9.47
N LYS A 211 4.82 15.55 9.13
CA LYS A 211 3.76 16.54 8.91
C LYS A 211 2.90 16.18 7.69
N ALA A 212 3.51 15.62 6.63
CA ALA A 212 2.78 15.17 5.45
C ALA A 212 1.78 14.05 5.78
N ILE A 213 2.20 13.03 6.53
CA ILE A 213 1.30 11.92 6.88
C ILE A 213 0.20 12.33 7.86
N LEU A 214 0.48 13.23 8.79
CA LEU A 214 -0.52 13.74 9.73
C LEU A 214 -1.64 14.54 9.06
N LYS A 215 -1.38 15.14 7.88
CA LYS A 215 -2.41 15.81 7.06
C LYS A 215 -3.43 14.85 6.44
N LEU A 216 -3.11 13.58 6.27
CA LEU A 216 -4.06 12.56 5.82
C LEU A 216 -4.96 12.18 7.01
N LYS A 217 -6.18 12.73 7.03
CA LYS A 217 -7.18 12.53 8.10
C LYS A 217 -8.22 11.50 7.69
#